data_590269fa27a12e4db26fd7c7512b1d50
#
_entry.id   590269fa27a12e4db26fd7c7512b1d50
#
_cell.length_a   1.000
_cell.length_b   1.000
_cell.length_c   1.000
_cell.angle_alpha   90.00
_cell.angle_beta   90.00
_cell.angle_gamma   90.00
#
_symmetry.space_group_name_H-M   'P 1'
#
loop_
_entity.id
_entity.type
_entity.pdbx_description
1 polymer ?
#
loop_
_entity_poly.entity_id
_entity_poly.type
_entity_poly.pdbx_seq_one_letter_code
_entity_poly.pdbx_strand_id
1 'polypeptide(L)'
;MPESQTVAEVFLGCLDHARAETDPFRYWLLRGTLPRVTCAAIDALAVSPPTIGETLGRRETHNSARLFFGAEQRARHPVCDDVARAFQCSKVVRRLEGLCGVCLAGGSLRIEYCLDTDGFWLEPHTDIGAKLFTMLIYLSDEPGCEAWGTDLYDTDGKWVGRSPYERNCGLMFIPSLETWHGVEPRPIQGVRRSLIVNYVRPEWRSRQELAFPEQQVG
;
A
#
# COMPACT_ATOMS: atom_id res chain seq x y z
N MET A 1 25.37 20.21 4.68
CA MET A 1 24.62 18.96 4.69
C MET A 1 23.52 19.15 3.65
N PRO A 2 23.38 18.27 2.64
CA PRO A 2 22.24 18.37 1.74
C PRO A 2 20.96 18.24 2.58
N GLU A 3 19.98 19.10 2.31
CA GLU A 3 18.67 19.00 2.94
C GLU A 3 18.09 17.61 2.67
N SER A 4 17.58 16.96 3.71
CA SER A 4 16.93 15.66 3.57
C SER A 4 15.65 15.87 2.79
N GLN A 5 15.51 15.18 1.64
CA GLN A 5 14.29 15.23 0.84
C GLN A 5 13.09 14.73 1.67
N THR A 6 11.98 15.43 1.55
CA THR A 6 10.72 15.04 2.20
C THR A 6 10.10 13.81 1.52
N VAL A 7 9.21 13.12 2.21
CA VAL A 7 8.45 11.99 1.64
C VAL A 7 7.71 12.39 0.36
N ALA A 8 7.09 13.58 0.37
CA ALA A 8 6.36 14.08 -0.80
C ALA A 8 7.28 14.33 -2.01
N GLU A 9 8.46 14.90 -1.82
CA GLU A 9 9.42 15.16 -2.91
C GLU A 9 9.95 13.88 -3.51
N VAL A 10 10.35 12.90 -2.68
CA VAL A 10 10.82 11.60 -3.16
C VAL A 10 9.72 10.89 -3.92
N PHE A 11 8.51 10.86 -3.39
CA PHE A 11 7.39 10.20 -4.04
C PHE A 11 7.00 10.85 -5.37
N LEU A 12 6.99 12.19 -5.45
CA LEU A 12 6.76 12.90 -6.71
C LEU A 12 7.82 12.54 -7.77
N GLY A 13 9.08 12.50 -7.39
CA GLY A 13 10.16 12.05 -8.29
C GLY A 13 10.00 10.58 -8.71
N CYS A 14 9.53 9.71 -7.81
CA CYS A 14 9.20 8.32 -8.14
C CYS A 14 8.10 8.24 -9.21
N LEU A 15 7.05 9.06 -9.12
CA LEU A 15 5.95 9.08 -10.09
C LEU A 15 6.37 9.50 -11.50
N ASP A 16 7.47 10.27 -11.65
CA ASP A 16 8.01 10.65 -12.96
C ASP A 16 8.64 9.47 -13.71
N HIS A 17 8.97 8.40 -12.98
CA HIS A 17 9.56 7.16 -13.52
C HIS A 17 8.64 5.94 -13.36
N ALA A 18 7.36 6.15 -13.02
CA ALA A 18 6.37 5.09 -12.87
C ALA A 18 6.17 4.36 -14.20
N ARG A 19 6.31 3.03 -14.20
CA ARG A 19 6.13 2.19 -15.38
C ARG A 19 4.70 1.71 -15.46
N ALA A 20 3.96 2.16 -16.46
CA ALA A 20 2.59 1.71 -16.71
C ALA A 20 2.59 0.36 -17.43
N GLU A 21 1.71 -0.53 -16.98
CA GLU A 21 1.37 -1.83 -17.56
C GLU A 21 -0.13 -1.88 -17.82
N THR A 22 -0.55 -2.71 -18.76
CA THR A 22 -1.97 -2.82 -19.16
C THR A 22 -2.51 -4.24 -19.13
N ASP A 23 -1.67 -5.24 -18.89
CA ASP A 23 -2.04 -6.64 -18.80
C ASP A 23 -1.74 -7.20 -17.40
N PRO A 24 -2.70 -7.82 -16.70
CA PRO A 24 -4.10 -8.15 -17.09
C PRO A 24 -5.07 -6.95 -16.98
N PHE A 25 -4.69 -5.89 -16.30
CA PHE A 25 -5.41 -4.62 -16.16
C PHE A 25 -4.40 -3.47 -16.06
N ARG A 26 -4.86 -2.24 -16.06
CA ARG A 26 -3.96 -1.09 -15.95
C ARG A 26 -3.42 -0.93 -14.54
N TYR A 27 -2.10 -0.97 -14.37
CA TYR A 27 -1.39 -0.71 -13.11
C TYR A 27 -0.04 -0.03 -13.37
N TRP A 28 0.60 0.46 -12.32
CA TRP A 28 1.94 1.08 -12.40
C TRP A 28 2.88 0.43 -11.40
N LEU A 29 4.09 0.17 -11.85
CA LEU A 29 5.21 -0.26 -11.02
C LEU A 29 6.04 0.95 -10.62
N LEU A 30 6.41 1.01 -9.35
CA LEU A 30 7.11 2.11 -8.71
C LEU A 30 8.45 1.63 -8.14
N ARG A 31 9.46 2.52 -8.13
CA ARG A 31 10.76 2.29 -7.49
C ARG A 31 11.20 3.52 -6.71
N GLY A 32 11.73 3.32 -5.50
CA GLY A 32 12.18 4.43 -4.66
C GLY A 32 11.04 5.31 -4.16
N THR A 33 9.98 4.71 -3.66
CA THR A 33 8.74 5.39 -3.28
C THR A 33 8.88 6.30 -2.06
N LEU A 34 9.81 5.97 -1.14
CA LEU A 34 10.02 6.68 0.12
C LEU A 34 11.51 6.99 0.33
N PRO A 35 11.87 8.02 1.12
CA PRO A 35 13.23 8.18 1.61
C PRO A 35 13.70 6.93 2.39
N ARG A 36 14.96 6.55 2.25
CA ARG A 36 15.52 5.39 2.98
C ARG A 36 15.36 5.50 4.48
N VAL A 37 15.50 6.70 5.03
CA VAL A 37 15.31 6.97 6.46
C VAL A 37 13.86 6.75 6.89
N THR A 38 12.89 7.06 6.02
CA THR A 38 11.46 6.80 6.27
C THR A 38 11.18 5.29 6.27
N CYS A 39 11.73 4.52 5.32
CA CYS A 39 11.62 3.06 5.32
C CYS A 39 12.16 2.46 6.63
N ALA A 40 13.36 2.88 7.06
CA ALA A 40 13.96 2.41 8.31
C ALA A 40 13.14 2.79 9.55
N ALA A 41 12.55 3.99 9.57
CA ALA A 41 11.69 4.43 10.65
C ALA A 41 10.36 3.66 10.71
N ILE A 42 9.80 3.26 9.56
CA ILE A 42 8.60 2.39 9.50
C ILE A 42 8.95 0.99 10.04
N ASP A 43 10.10 0.43 9.66
CA ASP A 43 10.53 -0.89 10.16
C ASP A 43 10.75 -0.89 11.68
N ALA A 44 11.13 0.24 12.26
CA ALA A 44 11.32 0.42 13.69
C ALA A 44 10.01 0.60 14.49
N LEU A 45 8.85 0.65 13.83
CA LEU A 45 7.57 0.70 14.53
C LEU A 45 7.37 -0.59 15.34
N ALA A 46 6.95 -0.43 16.59
CA ALA A 46 6.77 -1.52 17.55
C ALA A 46 5.50 -2.34 17.24
N VAL A 47 5.49 -3.01 16.08
CA VAL A 47 4.43 -3.93 15.65
C VAL A 47 5.03 -5.34 15.65
N SER A 48 4.46 -6.22 16.45
CA SER A 48 4.91 -7.62 16.48
C SER A 48 4.36 -8.37 15.27
N PRO A 49 5.20 -9.13 14.55
CA PRO A 49 4.72 -10.02 13.50
C PRO A 49 3.70 -11.02 14.09
N PRO A 50 2.63 -11.33 13.37
CA PRO A 50 1.64 -12.29 13.84
C PRO A 50 2.19 -13.71 13.75
N THR A 51 1.62 -14.61 14.56
CA THR A 51 1.66 -16.05 14.25
C THR A 51 0.43 -16.36 13.42
N ILE A 52 0.63 -16.64 12.14
CA ILE A 52 -0.47 -16.96 11.23
C ILE A 52 -0.73 -18.48 11.30
N GLY A 53 -1.89 -18.85 11.82
CA GLY A 53 -2.36 -20.24 11.77
C GLY A 53 -3.07 -20.53 10.45
N GLU A 54 -4.23 -19.91 10.25
CA GLU A 54 -5.05 -20.09 9.06
C GLU A 54 -5.66 -18.74 8.65
N THR A 55 -5.47 -18.34 7.39
CA THR A 55 -5.94 -17.04 6.89
C THR A 55 -7.32 -17.09 6.25
N LEU A 56 -7.80 -18.28 5.89
CA LEU A 56 -8.99 -18.47 5.05
C LEU A 56 -8.96 -17.61 3.77
N GLY A 57 -7.76 -17.18 3.33
CA GLY A 57 -7.59 -16.31 2.16
C GLY A 57 -8.11 -14.89 2.33
N ARG A 58 -8.35 -14.42 3.55
CA ARG A 58 -8.94 -13.10 3.81
C ARG A 58 -8.09 -12.29 4.77
N ARG A 59 -7.85 -11.03 4.42
CA ARG A 59 -7.03 -10.13 5.24
C ARG A 59 -7.67 -9.80 6.59
N GLU A 60 -8.98 -9.74 6.68
CA GLU A 60 -9.72 -9.42 7.91
C GLU A 60 -9.45 -10.42 9.05
N THR A 61 -9.02 -11.63 8.73
CA THR A 61 -8.66 -12.64 9.73
C THR A 61 -7.35 -12.32 10.46
N HIS A 62 -6.57 -11.31 9.98
CA HIS A 62 -5.27 -10.93 10.53
C HIS A 62 -5.16 -9.45 10.90
N ASN A 63 -6.22 -8.87 11.49
CA ASN A 63 -6.23 -7.46 11.89
C ASN A 63 -5.15 -7.09 12.92
N SER A 64 -4.71 -8.03 13.77
CA SER A 64 -3.61 -7.81 14.73
C SER A 64 -2.24 -7.58 14.09
N ALA A 65 -2.08 -7.95 12.81
CA ALA A 65 -0.87 -7.76 12.02
C ALA A 65 -0.84 -6.41 11.27
N ARG A 66 -1.73 -5.49 11.59
CA ARG A 66 -1.94 -4.24 10.86
C ARG A 66 -1.87 -3.06 11.79
N LEU A 67 -1.13 -2.04 11.39
CA LEU A 67 -1.09 -0.74 12.06
C LEU A 67 -1.65 0.33 11.11
N PHE A 68 -2.73 0.99 11.49
CA PHE A 68 -3.28 2.10 10.71
C PHE A 68 -2.62 3.42 11.12
N PHE A 69 -2.24 4.25 10.14
CA PHE A 69 -1.69 5.59 10.38
C PHE A 69 -2.81 6.59 10.71
N GLY A 70 -3.71 6.19 11.62
CA GLY A 70 -4.77 7.05 12.16
C GLY A 70 -4.24 8.11 13.13
N ALA A 71 -5.14 8.92 13.67
CA ALA A 71 -4.79 10.07 14.52
C ALA A 71 -3.88 9.69 15.71
N GLU A 72 -4.15 8.56 16.37
CA GLU A 72 -3.36 8.08 17.51
C GLU A 72 -1.93 7.75 17.11
N GLN A 73 -1.75 6.95 16.04
CA GLN A 73 -0.43 6.50 15.61
C GLN A 73 0.39 7.65 15.03
N ARG A 74 -0.24 8.59 14.35
CA ARG A 74 0.41 9.81 13.87
C ARG A 74 0.88 10.71 15.03
N ALA A 75 0.11 10.81 16.12
CA ALA A 75 0.52 11.55 17.30
C ALA A 75 1.69 10.88 18.04
N ARG A 76 1.77 9.55 18.01
CA ARG A 76 2.78 8.75 18.71
C ARG A 76 4.08 8.60 17.91
N HIS A 77 4.00 8.50 16.59
CA HIS A 77 5.12 8.17 15.70
C HIS A 77 5.26 9.23 14.60
N PRO A 78 6.30 10.08 14.66
CA PRO A 78 6.52 11.12 13.64
C PRO A 78 6.52 10.58 12.20
N VAL A 79 7.09 9.39 11.96
CA VAL A 79 7.10 8.77 10.62
C VAL A 79 5.69 8.51 10.08
N CYS A 80 4.74 8.15 10.93
CA CYS A 80 3.35 7.95 10.51
C CYS A 80 2.70 9.28 10.09
N ASP A 81 3.01 10.36 10.80
CA ASP A 81 2.52 11.71 10.46
C ASP A 81 3.16 12.24 9.18
N ASP A 82 4.47 12.11 9.03
CA ASP A 82 5.21 12.56 7.84
C ASP A 82 4.70 11.87 6.57
N VAL A 83 4.53 10.56 6.61
CA VAL A 83 3.98 9.77 5.49
C VAL A 83 2.53 10.17 5.21
N ALA A 84 1.69 10.27 6.24
CA ALA A 84 0.30 10.65 6.06
C ALA A 84 0.16 12.06 5.47
N ARG A 85 0.93 13.04 5.95
CA ARG A 85 0.94 14.41 5.40
C ARG A 85 1.39 14.44 3.94
N ALA A 86 2.39 13.65 3.59
CA ALA A 86 2.88 13.56 2.21
C ALA A 86 1.78 13.09 1.26
N PHE A 87 1.06 12.02 1.60
CA PHE A 87 -0.04 11.50 0.77
C PHE A 87 -1.33 12.33 0.87
N GLN A 88 -1.53 13.12 1.93
CA GLN A 88 -2.61 14.09 2.03
C GLN A 88 -2.33 15.38 1.22
N CYS A 89 -1.06 15.65 0.90
CA CYS A 89 -0.66 16.87 0.22
C CYS A 89 -1.31 16.99 -1.16
N SER A 90 -1.97 18.12 -1.43
CA SER A 90 -2.68 18.37 -2.69
C SER A 90 -1.78 18.24 -3.94
N LYS A 91 -0.46 18.48 -3.81
CA LYS A 91 0.49 18.31 -4.92
C LYS A 91 0.66 16.84 -5.30
N VAL A 92 0.76 15.94 -4.29
CA VAL A 92 0.83 14.48 -4.50
C VAL A 92 -0.50 13.97 -5.05
N VAL A 93 -1.63 14.37 -4.45
CA VAL A 93 -2.97 13.97 -4.89
C VAL A 93 -3.19 14.33 -6.37
N ARG A 94 -2.97 15.60 -6.76
CA ARG A 94 -3.12 16.03 -8.16
C ARG A 94 -2.20 15.28 -9.12
N ARG A 95 -0.97 14.94 -8.69
CA ARG A 95 -0.04 14.17 -9.54
C ARG A 95 -0.55 12.75 -9.76
N LEU A 96 -1.10 12.10 -8.73
CA LEU A 96 -1.75 10.78 -8.84
C LEU A 96 -2.99 10.85 -9.74
N GLU A 97 -3.86 11.84 -9.53
CA GLU A 97 -5.05 12.04 -10.37
C GLU A 97 -4.69 12.18 -11.85
N GLY A 98 -3.69 13.03 -12.16
CA GLY A 98 -3.24 13.25 -13.53
C GLY A 98 -2.57 12.02 -14.16
N LEU A 99 -1.80 11.24 -13.39
CA LEU A 99 -1.13 10.03 -13.88
C LEU A 99 -2.12 8.88 -14.11
N CYS A 100 -3.03 8.67 -13.17
CA CYS A 100 -3.93 7.52 -13.16
C CYS A 100 -5.26 7.78 -13.87
N GLY A 101 -5.64 9.05 -14.07
CA GLY A 101 -6.94 9.41 -14.65
C GLY A 101 -8.10 9.18 -13.68
N VAL A 102 -7.88 9.40 -12.38
CA VAL A 102 -8.86 9.21 -11.30
C VAL A 102 -9.15 10.54 -10.61
N CYS A 103 -10.34 10.71 -10.05
CA CYS A 103 -10.66 11.81 -9.13
C CYS A 103 -10.59 11.31 -7.69
N LEU A 104 -9.70 11.90 -6.90
CA LEU A 104 -9.51 11.56 -5.48
C LEU A 104 -10.07 12.65 -4.56
N ALA A 105 -10.36 13.82 -5.11
CA ALA A 105 -10.93 14.95 -4.37
C ALA A 105 -12.22 14.56 -3.64
N GLY A 106 -12.35 15.00 -2.39
CA GLY A 106 -13.47 14.64 -1.51
C GLY A 106 -13.35 13.26 -0.87
N GLY A 107 -12.37 12.44 -1.27
CA GLY A 107 -12.07 11.17 -0.61
C GLY A 107 -11.34 11.34 0.72
N SER A 108 -11.03 10.23 1.37
CA SER A 108 -10.26 10.17 2.61
C SER A 108 -9.03 9.28 2.45
N LEU A 109 -7.92 9.67 3.08
CA LEU A 109 -6.68 8.90 3.07
C LEU A 109 -6.71 7.82 4.15
N ARG A 110 -6.39 6.57 3.77
CA ARG A 110 -6.21 5.42 4.64
C ARG A 110 -4.85 4.79 4.37
N ILE A 111 -4.04 4.65 5.40
CA ILE A 111 -2.72 4.03 5.31
C ILE A 111 -2.64 2.93 6.35
N GLU A 112 -2.19 1.76 5.93
CA GLU A 112 -1.98 0.63 6.82
C GLU A 112 -0.59 -0.01 6.59
N TYR A 113 0.12 -0.27 7.66
CA TYR A 113 1.34 -1.07 7.67
C TYR A 113 0.98 -2.50 8.03
N CYS A 114 1.29 -3.44 7.14
CA CYS A 114 0.94 -4.84 7.25
C CYS A 114 2.19 -5.69 7.44
N LEU A 115 2.10 -6.66 8.36
CA LEU A 115 3.11 -7.69 8.60
C LEU A 115 2.48 -9.04 8.30
N ASP A 116 2.98 -9.70 7.27
CA ASP A 116 2.54 -11.03 6.87
C ASP A 116 3.69 -12.02 7.12
N THR A 117 3.39 -13.17 7.73
CA THR A 117 4.38 -14.23 8.02
C THR A 117 4.01 -15.51 7.28
N ASP A 118 4.82 -16.56 7.48
CA ASP A 118 4.57 -17.86 6.86
C ASP A 118 3.15 -18.36 7.11
N GLY A 119 2.52 -18.95 6.10
CA GLY A 119 1.10 -19.31 6.09
C GLY A 119 0.16 -18.21 5.62
N PHE A 120 0.63 -16.99 5.38
CA PHE A 120 -0.21 -15.91 4.83
C PHE A 120 -0.50 -16.14 3.33
N TRP A 121 -1.76 -15.97 2.97
CA TRP A 121 -2.23 -15.91 1.59
C TRP A 121 -3.52 -15.11 1.48
N LEU A 122 -3.85 -14.62 0.30
CA LEU A 122 -5.11 -13.94 -0.02
C LEU A 122 -5.70 -14.55 -1.28
N GLU A 123 -6.99 -14.95 -1.21
CA GLU A 123 -7.72 -15.38 -2.40
C GLU A 123 -7.73 -14.29 -3.47
N PRO A 124 -7.81 -14.65 -4.76
CA PRO A 124 -8.05 -13.69 -5.82
C PRO A 124 -9.33 -12.90 -5.55
N HIS A 125 -9.22 -11.57 -5.55
CA HIS A 125 -10.34 -10.67 -5.27
C HIS A 125 -10.17 -9.35 -6.00
N THR A 126 -11.24 -8.60 -6.11
CA THR A 126 -11.20 -7.17 -6.43
C THR A 126 -11.40 -6.35 -5.17
N ASP A 127 -10.84 -5.16 -5.13
CA ASP A 127 -11.06 -4.25 -4.02
C ASP A 127 -12.54 -3.83 -3.92
N ILE A 128 -13.01 -3.59 -2.70
CA ILE A 128 -14.38 -3.11 -2.47
C ILE A 128 -14.61 -1.75 -3.12
N GLY A 129 -15.81 -1.50 -3.64
CA GLY A 129 -16.16 -0.28 -4.36
C GLY A 129 -16.03 1.04 -3.58
N ALA A 130 -15.75 0.97 -2.28
CA ALA A 130 -15.42 2.12 -1.46
C ALA A 130 -13.97 2.61 -1.64
N LYS A 131 -13.06 1.84 -2.27
CA LYS A 131 -11.70 2.26 -2.59
C LYS A 131 -11.67 2.96 -3.95
N LEU A 132 -11.09 4.16 -3.99
CA LEU A 132 -10.87 4.97 -5.19
C LEU A 132 -9.49 4.72 -5.80
N PHE A 133 -8.53 4.29 -4.98
CA PHE A 133 -7.15 4.08 -5.36
C PHE A 133 -6.50 3.11 -4.37
N THR A 134 -5.63 2.23 -4.88
CA THR A 134 -4.82 1.31 -4.08
C THR A 134 -3.37 1.38 -4.51
N MET A 135 -2.47 1.49 -3.54
CA MET A 135 -1.03 1.38 -3.73
C MET A 135 -0.43 0.54 -2.61
N LEU A 136 0.45 -0.39 -3.00
CA LEU A 136 1.26 -1.18 -2.09
C LEU A 136 2.72 -0.76 -2.24
N ILE A 137 3.39 -0.48 -1.13
CA ILE A 137 4.84 -0.24 -1.08
C ILE A 137 5.46 -1.41 -0.31
N TYR A 138 6.41 -2.10 -0.92
CA TYR A 138 7.08 -3.26 -0.36
C TYR A 138 8.31 -2.83 0.45
N LEU A 139 8.46 -3.37 1.65
CA LEU A 139 9.48 -2.89 2.59
C LEU A 139 10.46 -3.98 3.05
N SER A 140 10.23 -5.25 2.73
CA SER A 140 11.14 -6.34 3.09
C SER A 140 12.34 -6.42 2.14
N ASP A 141 13.46 -6.93 2.68
CA ASP A 141 14.70 -7.21 1.96
C ASP A 141 15.33 -8.55 2.38
N GLU A 142 14.55 -9.40 3.05
CA GLU A 142 14.95 -10.75 3.43
C GLU A 142 15.20 -11.64 2.20
N PRO A 143 16.14 -12.59 2.26
CA PRO A 143 16.38 -13.53 1.17
C PRO A 143 15.10 -14.28 0.76
N GLY A 144 14.82 -14.32 -0.55
CA GLY A 144 13.62 -14.95 -1.10
C GLY A 144 12.40 -14.03 -1.17
N CYS A 145 12.51 -12.77 -0.71
CA CYS A 145 11.38 -11.82 -0.73
C CYS A 145 10.95 -11.44 -2.17
N GLU A 146 11.79 -11.63 -3.16
CA GLU A 146 11.44 -11.40 -4.57
C GLU A 146 10.21 -12.21 -5.02
N ALA A 147 9.93 -13.32 -4.33
CA ALA A 147 8.74 -14.14 -4.58
C ALA A 147 7.47 -13.62 -3.89
N TRP A 148 7.53 -12.55 -3.05
CA TRP A 148 6.42 -12.11 -2.19
C TRP A 148 5.54 -11.02 -2.80
N GLY A 149 5.67 -10.75 -4.08
CA GLY A 149 4.85 -9.76 -4.80
C GLY A 149 3.36 -10.10 -4.78
N THR A 150 2.57 -9.12 -5.20
CA THR A 150 1.13 -9.28 -5.39
C THR A 150 0.86 -10.06 -6.67
N ASP A 151 0.06 -11.11 -6.61
CA ASP A 151 -0.37 -11.88 -7.75
C ASP A 151 -1.48 -11.14 -8.50
N LEU A 152 -1.42 -11.20 -9.84
CA LEU A 152 -2.35 -10.53 -10.75
C LEU A 152 -3.06 -11.59 -11.58
N TYR A 153 -4.37 -11.41 -11.77
CA TYR A 153 -5.23 -12.36 -12.47
C TYR A 153 -6.04 -11.65 -13.55
N ASP A 154 -6.41 -12.37 -14.59
CA ASP A 154 -7.38 -11.89 -15.57
C ASP A 154 -8.83 -11.95 -15.03
N THR A 155 -9.77 -11.52 -15.85
CA THR A 155 -11.20 -11.51 -15.50
C THR A 155 -11.82 -12.89 -15.34
N ASP A 156 -11.17 -13.92 -15.87
CA ASP A 156 -11.57 -15.34 -15.73
C ASP A 156 -10.97 -15.97 -14.45
N GLY A 157 -10.22 -15.19 -13.66
CA GLY A 157 -9.55 -15.63 -12.44
C GLY A 157 -8.28 -16.45 -12.68
N LYS A 158 -7.74 -16.44 -13.90
CA LYS A 158 -6.49 -17.12 -14.23
C LYS A 158 -5.31 -16.25 -13.82
N TRP A 159 -4.34 -16.85 -13.13
CA TRP A 159 -3.09 -16.19 -12.79
C TRP A 159 -2.32 -15.79 -14.07
N VAL A 160 -1.95 -14.52 -14.15
CA VAL A 160 -1.21 -13.92 -15.28
C VAL A 160 0.24 -13.65 -14.89
N GLY A 161 0.46 -13.21 -13.65
CA GLY A 161 1.81 -12.85 -13.22
C GLY A 161 1.83 -12.31 -11.79
N ARG A 162 2.98 -11.78 -11.41
CA ARG A 162 3.23 -11.23 -10.09
C ARG A 162 3.98 -9.92 -10.21
N SER A 163 3.61 -8.94 -9.39
CA SER A 163 4.38 -7.71 -9.30
C SER A 163 5.78 -8.00 -8.76
N PRO A 164 6.83 -7.34 -9.26
CA PRO A 164 8.15 -7.41 -8.65
C PRO A 164 8.10 -7.00 -7.18
N TYR A 165 8.77 -7.75 -6.31
CA TYR A 165 8.93 -7.39 -4.90
C TYR A 165 10.39 -7.06 -4.64
N GLU A 166 10.65 -5.83 -4.39
CA GLU A 166 11.96 -5.31 -3.95
C GLU A 166 11.70 -4.25 -2.89
N ARG A 167 12.63 -4.09 -1.95
CA ARG A 167 12.52 -3.05 -0.92
C ARG A 167 12.34 -1.68 -1.55
N ASN A 168 11.34 -0.93 -1.05
CA ASN A 168 10.98 0.42 -1.51
C ASN A 168 10.50 0.49 -2.98
N CYS A 169 10.05 -0.65 -3.53
CA CYS A 169 9.29 -0.72 -4.76
C CYS A 169 7.80 -0.76 -4.46
N GLY A 170 6.97 -0.58 -5.45
CA GLY A 170 5.52 -0.61 -5.25
C GLY A 170 4.73 -0.95 -6.49
N LEU A 171 3.46 -1.22 -6.25
CA LEU A 171 2.41 -1.45 -7.22
C LEU A 171 1.26 -0.50 -6.90
N MET A 172 0.71 0.21 -7.89
CA MET A 172 -0.53 0.97 -7.72
C MET A 172 -1.49 0.73 -8.87
N PHE A 173 -2.78 0.80 -8.58
CA PHE A 173 -3.86 0.63 -9.56
C PHE A 173 -5.13 1.34 -9.11
N ILE A 174 -6.05 1.51 -10.04
CA ILE A 174 -7.40 2.03 -9.78
C ILE A 174 -8.35 0.84 -9.62
N PRO A 175 -8.92 0.63 -8.43
CA PRO A 175 -9.86 -0.47 -8.19
C PRO A 175 -11.06 -0.46 -9.14
N SER A 176 -11.34 -1.63 -9.71
CA SER A 176 -12.49 -1.89 -10.57
C SER A 176 -12.94 -3.35 -10.43
N LEU A 177 -13.98 -3.76 -11.12
CA LEU A 177 -14.41 -5.17 -11.18
C LEU A 177 -13.45 -6.08 -11.97
N GLU A 178 -12.45 -5.51 -12.64
CA GLU A 178 -11.47 -6.22 -13.46
C GLU A 178 -10.09 -6.31 -12.78
N THR A 179 -9.85 -5.56 -11.70
CA THR A 179 -8.54 -5.50 -11.03
C THR A 179 -8.35 -6.65 -10.03
N TRP A 180 -8.39 -7.88 -10.56
CA TRP A 180 -8.23 -9.10 -9.77
C TRP A 180 -6.79 -9.27 -9.29
N HIS A 181 -6.61 -9.38 -7.99
CA HIS A 181 -5.30 -9.54 -7.36
C HIS A 181 -5.40 -10.36 -6.08
N GLY A 182 -4.26 -10.86 -5.61
CA GLY A 182 -4.20 -11.69 -4.42
C GLY A 182 -2.77 -11.97 -3.99
N VAL A 183 -2.61 -12.98 -3.14
CA VAL A 183 -1.31 -13.53 -2.74
C VAL A 183 -1.48 -15.04 -2.63
N GLU A 184 -0.97 -15.79 -3.59
CA GLU A 184 -1.02 -17.25 -3.54
C GLU A 184 -0.21 -17.80 -2.36
N PRO A 185 -0.59 -18.96 -1.82
CA PRO A 185 0.17 -19.63 -0.78
C PRO A 185 1.62 -19.84 -1.19
N ARG A 186 2.56 -19.37 -0.37
CA ARG A 186 4.00 -19.53 -0.58
C ARG A 186 4.76 -19.37 0.72
N PRO A 187 5.97 -19.94 0.85
CA PRO A 187 6.79 -19.75 2.03
C PRO A 187 7.17 -18.26 2.20
N ILE A 188 7.02 -17.74 3.42
CA ILE A 188 7.48 -16.44 3.83
C ILE A 188 8.54 -16.66 4.93
N GLN A 189 9.82 -16.67 4.53
CA GLN A 189 10.93 -16.84 5.46
C GLN A 189 11.29 -15.49 6.08
N GLY A 190 10.62 -15.15 7.18
CA GLY A 190 10.73 -13.86 7.83
C GLY A 190 9.41 -13.11 7.86
N VAL A 191 9.42 -11.84 7.51
CA VAL A 191 8.23 -10.98 7.55
C VAL A 191 8.07 -10.23 6.23
N ARG A 192 6.97 -10.48 5.53
CA ARG A 192 6.56 -9.69 4.38
C ARG A 192 5.92 -8.40 4.86
N ARG A 193 6.65 -7.29 4.75
CA ARG A 193 6.23 -5.96 5.16
C ARG A 193 5.70 -5.18 3.96
N SER A 194 4.52 -4.60 4.13
CA SER A 194 3.96 -3.71 3.11
C SER A 194 3.25 -2.52 3.74
N LEU A 195 3.41 -1.36 3.13
CA LEU A 195 2.61 -0.18 3.43
C LEU A 195 1.55 -0.07 2.33
N ILE A 196 0.29 -0.13 2.71
CA ILE A 196 -0.83 -0.01 1.78
C ILE A 196 -1.45 1.38 1.93
N VAL A 197 -1.48 2.12 0.85
CA VAL A 197 -2.06 3.46 0.77
C VAL A 197 -3.33 3.39 -0.08
N ASN A 198 -4.46 3.72 0.53
CA ASN A 198 -5.73 3.82 -0.16
C ASN A 198 -6.28 5.24 -0.06
N TYR A 199 -6.87 5.72 -1.15
CA TYR A 199 -7.88 6.76 -1.06
C TYR A 199 -9.25 6.08 -1.13
N VAL A 200 -10.12 6.45 -0.19
CA VAL A 200 -11.43 5.81 -0.01
C VAL A 200 -12.55 6.84 -0.09
N ARG A 201 -13.74 6.38 -0.44
CA ARG A 201 -14.93 7.23 -0.50
C ARG A 201 -15.26 7.80 0.88
N PRO A 202 -15.95 8.97 0.96
CA PRO A 202 -16.34 9.61 2.22
C PRO A 202 -17.18 8.71 3.14
N GLU A 203 -17.89 7.74 2.56
CA GLU A 203 -18.75 6.78 3.26
C GLU A 203 -17.97 5.65 3.95
N TRP A 204 -16.64 5.69 3.95
CA TRP A 204 -15.82 4.69 4.66
C TRP A 204 -16.19 4.64 6.15
N ARG A 205 -16.68 3.46 6.60
CA ARG A 205 -17.29 3.32 7.94
C ARG A 205 -16.28 3.33 9.07
N SER A 206 -15.12 2.69 8.88
CA SER A 206 -14.08 2.56 9.91
C SER A 206 -13.25 3.85 10.00
N ARG A 207 -13.85 4.93 10.52
CA ARG A 207 -13.22 6.27 10.60
C ARG A 207 -11.89 6.29 11.33
N GLN A 208 -11.70 5.39 12.32
CA GLN A 208 -10.46 5.24 13.09
C GLN A 208 -9.26 4.75 12.26
N GLU A 209 -9.51 4.16 11.07
CA GLU A 209 -8.47 3.73 10.15
C GLU A 209 -7.95 4.87 9.26
N LEU A 210 -8.70 5.99 9.21
CA LEU A 210 -8.36 7.12 8.36
C LEU A 210 -7.23 7.95 8.96
N ALA A 211 -6.31 8.38 8.11
CA ALA A 211 -5.20 9.23 8.53
C ALA A 211 -5.70 10.59 9.03
N PHE A 212 -6.68 11.15 8.37
CA PHE A 212 -7.30 12.44 8.70
C PHE A 212 -8.83 12.30 8.65
N PRO A 213 -9.47 11.76 9.73
CA PRO A 213 -10.90 11.45 9.70
C PRO A 213 -11.80 12.68 9.50
N GLU A 214 -11.34 13.87 9.88
CA GLU A 214 -12.09 15.13 9.75
C GLU A 214 -11.69 15.95 8.52
N GLN A 215 -10.76 15.45 7.68
CA GLN A 215 -10.24 16.20 6.55
C GLN A 215 -10.23 15.34 5.29
N GLN A 216 -10.99 15.75 4.28
CA GLN A 216 -10.96 15.13 2.95
C GLN A 216 -9.71 15.57 2.17
N VAL A 217 -9.35 14.79 1.13
CA VAL A 217 -8.32 15.16 0.17
C VAL A 217 -8.88 16.13 -0.87
N GLY A 218 -8.04 17.07 -1.32
CA GLY A 218 -8.45 18.08 -2.31
C GLY A 218 -7.52 19.25 -2.39
#